data_7ba273a42ed3be07170e70c2d8aaf9e5
#
_entry.id   7ba273a42ed3be07170e70c2d8aaf9e5
#
_cell.length_a   1.000
_cell.length_b   1.000
_cell.length_c   1.000
_cell.angle_alpha   90.00
_cell.angle_beta   90.00
_cell.angle_gamma   90.00
#
_symmetry.space_group_name_H-M   'P 1'
#
loop_
_entity.id
_entity.type
_entity.pdbx_description
1 polymer ?
#
loop_
_entity_poly.entity_id
_entity_poly.type
_entity_poly.pdbx_seq_one_letter_code
_entity_poly.pdbx_strand_id
1 'polypeptide(L)'
;MNDYNLAKKKLESGITDYKDFFKENGNILEYGYCLILEGELNEAEQVLRTIDSIRADWAVKLIPFMKGHVEILPTYFQIRNFLEIDINLLLLAKQTDSISYILGGADILYSVNCETYKYIARVMMNNGFYDIAENYLKEARSNTYNDPELHFMYCQYYIKNQAFDKALQSIQDCLKILPEYYPAIKIKEALLKV
;
A
#
# COMPACT_ATOMS: atom_id res chain seq x y z
N MET A 1 -11.71 19.32 19.39
CA MET A 1 -10.76 18.39 18.74
C MET A 1 -9.44 19.14 18.67
N ASN A 2 -8.32 18.57 19.10
CA ASN A 2 -7.03 19.29 19.10
C ASN A 2 -6.64 19.55 17.64
N ASP A 3 -6.13 20.74 17.34
CA ASP A 3 -5.74 21.15 15.96
C ASP A 3 -4.78 20.17 15.30
N TYR A 4 -3.87 19.56 16.06
CA TYR A 4 -2.99 18.49 15.59
C TYR A 4 -3.77 17.27 15.07
N ASN A 5 -4.78 16.80 15.78
CA ASN A 5 -5.56 15.63 15.37
C ASN A 5 -6.34 15.90 14.07
N LEU A 6 -6.84 17.14 13.91
CA LEU A 6 -7.49 17.55 12.66
C LEU A 6 -6.49 17.60 11.50
N ALA A 7 -5.35 18.25 11.71
CA ALA A 7 -4.28 18.35 10.73
C ALA A 7 -3.78 16.96 10.30
N LYS A 8 -3.52 16.06 11.26
CA LYS A 8 -3.08 14.70 10.99
C LYS A 8 -4.12 13.89 10.19
N LYS A 9 -5.40 13.99 10.54
CA LYS A 9 -6.47 13.33 9.79
C LYS A 9 -6.57 13.84 8.34
N LYS A 10 -6.32 15.13 8.12
CA LYS A 10 -6.25 15.70 6.77
C LYS A 10 -5.08 15.15 5.99
N LEU A 11 -3.89 15.09 6.58
CA LEU A 11 -2.71 14.49 5.98
C LEU A 11 -2.95 13.02 5.61
N GLU A 12 -3.54 12.22 6.49
CA GLU A 12 -3.94 10.83 6.24
C GLU A 12 -4.95 10.68 5.09
N SER A 13 -5.61 11.78 4.70
CA SER A 13 -6.50 11.87 3.54
C SER A 13 -5.81 12.48 2.30
N GLY A 14 -4.48 12.62 2.31
CA GLY A 14 -3.70 13.18 1.20
C GLY A 14 -3.77 14.71 1.08
N ILE A 15 -4.25 15.41 2.10
CA ILE A 15 -4.42 16.88 2.13
C ILE A 15 -3.29 17.51 2.92
N THR A 16 -2.57 18.46 2.31
CA THR A 16 -1.37 19.11 2.87
C THR A 16 -1.59 20.54 3.38
N ASP A 17 -2.83 21.00 3.46
CA ASP A 17 -3.20 22.36 3.88
C ASP A 17 -2.62 22.79 5.24
N TYR A 18 -2.21 21.82 6.06
CA TYR A 18 -1.64 22.04 7.39
C TYR A 18 -0.10 21.91 7.43
N LYS A 19 0.57 21.99 6.28
CA LYS A 19 2.04 21.88 6.19
C LYS A 19 2.76 22.87 7.11
N ASP A 20 2.37 24.16 7.05
CA ASP A 20 2.98 25.20 7.88
C ASP A 20 2.70 24.98 9.37
N PHE A 21 1.49 24.53 9.72
CA PHE A 21 1.15 24.14 11.11
C PHE A 21 2.12 23.07 11.62
N PHE A 22 2.40 22.01 10.85
CA PHE A 22 3.32 20.96 11.27
C PHE A 22 4.75 21.49 11.42
N LYS A 23 5.20 22.34 10.49
CA LYS A 23 6.52 22.97 10.53
C LYS A 23 6.71 23.83 11.77
N GLU A 24 5.77 24.72 12.04
CA GLU A 24 5.84 25.69 13.15
C GLU A 24 5.75 25.01 14.53
N ASN A 25 5.04 23.89 14.64
CA ASN A 25 4.89 23.13 15.86
C ASN A 25 5.90 22.01 16.07
N GLY A 26 6.92 21.90 15.19
CA GLY A 26 7.98 20.90 15.31
C GLY A 26 7.52 19.46 15.02
N ASN A 27 6.41 19.27 14.33
CA ASN A 27 5.89 17.96 13.90
C ASN A 27 6.61 17.55 12.60
N ILE A 28 7.90 17.27 12.71
CA ILE A 28 8.83 17.11 11.60
C ILE A 28 8.46 15.94 10.68
N LEU A 29 7.94 14.84 11.24
CA LEU A 29 7.51 13.68 10.45
C LEU A 29 6.34 14.04 9.53
N GLU A 30 5.30 14.65 10.07
CA GLU A 30 4.13 15.07 9.32
C GLU A 30 4.46 16.16 8.31
N TYR A 31 5.34 17.09 8.66
CA TYR A 31 5.87 18.08 7.71
C TYR A 31 6.60 17.43 6.55
N GLY A 32 7.50 16.47 6.82
CA GLY A 32 8.18 15.70 5.77
C GLY A 32 7.22 14.93 4.87
N TYR A 33 6.14 14.37 5.42
CA TYR A 33 5.09 13.72 4.61
C TYR A 33 4.28 14.72 3.78
N CYS A 34 4.00 15.92 4.26
CA CYS A 34 3.41 16.97 3.41
C CYS A 34 4.28 17.26 2.20
N LEU A 35 5.59 17.42 2.40
CA LEU A 35 6.55 17.64 1.31
C LEU A 35 6.56 16.48 0.29
N ILE A 36 6.52 15.22 0.77
CA ILE A 36 6.40 14.04 -0.11
C ILE A 36 5.14 14.14 -0.97
N LEU A 37 3.99 14.44 -0.36
CA LEU A 37 2.71 14.50 -1.05
C LEU A 37 2.60 15.71 -2.02
N GLU A 38 3.41 16.75 -1.83
CA GLU A 38 3.56 17.88 -2.75
C GLU A 38 4.61 17.62 -3.84
N GLY A 39 5.35 16.52 -3.77
CA GLY A 39 6.41 16.17 -4.72
C GLY A 39 7.75 16.85 -4.44
N GLU A 40 7.89 17.53 -3.30
CA GLU A 40 9.12 18.22 -2.87
C GLU A 40 10.12 17.23 -2.23
N LEU A 41 10.46 16.16 -2.98
CA LEU A 41 11.16 14.98 -2.47
C LEU A 41 12.56 15.27 -1.90
N ASN A 42 13.27 16.27 -2.45
CA ASN A 42 14.61 16.61 -1.96
C ASN A 42 14.56 17.29 -0.58
N GLU A 43 13.61 18.20 -0.38
CA GLU A 43 13.41 18.86 0.92
C GLU A 43 12.86 17.85 1.93
N ALA A 44 11.91 17.02 1.52
CA ALA A 44 11.37 15.94 2.35
C ALA A 44 12.46 15.03 2.91
N GLU A 45 13.40 14.62 2.05
CA GLU A 45 14.52 13.77 2.45
C GLU A 45 15.42 14.45 3.48
N GLN A 46 15.79 15.73 3.23
CA GLN A 46 16.62 16.50 4.16
C GLN A 46 15.95 16.64 5.54
N VAL A 47 14.67 16.97 5.56
CA VAL A 47 13.88 17.13 6.78
C VAL A 47 13.75 15.80 7.53
N LEU A 48 13.40 14.71 6.86
CA LEU A 48 13.17 13.41 7.50
C LEU A 48 14.45 12.78 8.04
N ARG A 49 15.63 13.07 7.45
CA ARG A 49 16.92 12.63 7.99
C ARG A 49 17.29 13.27 9.33
N THR A 50 16.58 14.34 9.75
CA THR A 50 16.85 15.01 11.04
C THR A 50 16.23 14.33 12.25
N ILE A 51 15.34 13.36 12.03
CA ILE A 51 14.61 12.68 13.10
C ILE A 51 14.94 11.18 13.15
N ASP A 52 15.11 10.68 14.36
CA ASP A 52 15.32 9.25 14.61
C ASP A 52 13.96 8.56 14.82
N SER A 53 13.40 8.05 13.72
CA SER A 53 12.19 7.24 13.77
C SER A 53 12.17 6.21 12.64
N ILE A 54 11.62 5.03 12.92
CA ILE A 54 11.47 3.94 11.93
C ILE A 54 10.65 4.40 10.72
N ARG A 55 9.67 5.26 10.95
CA ARG A 55 8.80 5.80 9.91
C ARG A 55 9.52 6.80 9.00
N ALA A 56 10.38 7.66 9.58
CA ALA A 56 11.20 8.58 8.81
C ALA A 56 12.30 7.83 8.02
N ASP A 57 12.97 6.86 8.64
CA ASP A 57 13.95 6.02 7.97
C ASP A 57 13.36 5.26 6.77
N TRP A 58 12.14 4.73 6.92
CA TRP A 58 11.39 4.16 5.79
C TRP A 58 11.16 5.18 4.67
N ALA A 59 10.64 6.37 5.00
CA ALA A 59 10.33 7.39 4.00
C ALA A 59 11.59 7.85 3.25
N VAL A 60 12.72 8.03 3.97
CA VAL A 60 14.03 8.35 3.37
C VAL A 60 14.48 7.27 2.39
N LYS A 61 14.22 5.99 2.67
CA LYS A 61 14.53 4.87 1.76
C LYS A 61 13.57 4.77 0.58
N LEU A 62 12.31 5.18 0.77
CA LEU A 62 11.29 5.16 -0.28
C LEU A 62 11.44 6.33 -1.28
N ILE A 63 11.93 7.49 -0.84
CA ILE A 63 12.11 8.67 -1.70
C ILE A 63 12.95 8.37 -2.95
N PRO A 64 14.09 7.67 -2.91
CA PRO A 64 14.81 7.26 -4.11
C PRO A 64 13.95 6.45 -5.09
N PHE A 65 13.14 5.50 -4.60
CA PHE A 65 12.19 4.78 -5.47
C PHE A 65 11.22 5.74 -6.16
N MET A 66 10.70 6.76 -5.46
CA MET A 66 9.83 7.79 -6.04
C MET A 66 10.52 8.63 -7.11
N LYS A 67 11.86 8.66 -7.12
CA LYS A 67 12.70 9.32 -8.12
C LYS A 67 13.18 8.38 -9.24
N GLY A 68 12.77 7.11 -9.22
CA GLY A 68 13.11 6.11 -10.21
C GLY A 68 14.49 5.45 -10.04
N HIS A 69 15.09 5.52 -8.86
CA HIS A 69 16.35 4.83 -8.55
C HIS A 69 16.31 4.19 -7.16
N VAL A 70 17.31 3.40 -6.83
CA VAL A 70 17.42 2.71 -5.54
C VAL A 70 18.78 3.02 -4.95
N GLU A 71 18.81 3.52 -3.72
CA GLU A 71 20.04 3.78 -2.98
C GLU A 71 20.24 2.75 -1.87
N ILE A 72 19.29 2.66 -0.97
CA ILE A 72 19.32 1.77 0.19
C ILE A 72 18.01 1.00 0.25
N LEU A 73 18.10 -0.32 0.39
CA LEU A 73 16.92 -1.15 0.50
C LEU A 73 16.23 -0.96 1.86
N PRO A 74 14.90 -0.88 1.88
CA PRO A 74 14.15 -0.94 3.13
C PRO A 74 14.24 -2.34 3.75
N THR A 75 13.90 -2.44 5.03
CA THR A 75 13.82 -3.73 5.71
C THR A 75 12.49 -4.43 5.41
N TYR A 76 12.45 -5.76 5.63
CA TYR A 76 11.23 -6.57 5.56
C TYR A 76 10.06 -5.93 6.34
N PHE A 77 10.32 -5.51 7.59
CA PHE A 77 9.30 -4.93 8.45
C PHE A 77 8.83 -3.55 7.99
N GLN A 78 9.71 -2.76 7.39
CA GLN A 78 9.33 -1.46 6.84
C GLN A 78 8.39 -1.63 5.66
N ILE A 79 8.69 -2.52 4.72
CA ILE A 79 7.80 -2.83 3.58
C ILE A 79 6.44 -3.30 4.11
N ARG A 80 6.42 -4.26 5.03
CA ARG A 80 5.20 -4.81 5.61
C ARG A 80 4.31 -3.76 6.26
N ASN A 81 4.91 -2.82 6.99
CA ASN A 81 4.15 -1.88 7.81
C ASN A 81 3.76 -0.60 7.07
N PHE A 82 4.49 -0.22 6.01
CA PHE A 82 4.37 1.13 5.49
C PHE A 82 4.08 1.21 3.98
N LEU A 83 4.40 0.18 3.18
CA LEU A 83 4.27 0.27 1.73
C LEU A 83 2.83 0.55 1.27
N GLU A 84 1.85 -0.19 1.80
CA GLU A 84 0.43 0.02 1.46
C GLU A 84 -0.05 1.42 1.86
N ILE A 85 0.37 1.88 3.04
CA ILE A 85 -0.02 3.19 3.58
C ILE A 85 0.49 4.29 2.66
N ASP A 86 1.75 4.21 2.24
CA ASP A 86 2.36 5.29 1.46
C ASP A 86 1.91 5.28 0.01
N ILE A 87 1.74 4.12 -0.61
CA ILE A 87 1.12 4.07 -1.95
C ILE A 87 -0.31 4.65 -1.87
N ASN A 88 -1.08 4.32 -0.84
CA ASN A 88 -2.43 4.89 -0.67
C ASN A 88 -2.39 6.41 -0.50
N LEU A 89 -1.49 6.94 0.31
CA LEU A 89 -1.32 8.39 0.48
C LEU A 89 -0.95 9.09 -0.83
N LEU A 90 -0.02 8.52 -1.60
CA LEU A 90 0.38 9.04 -2.91
C LEU A 90 -0.76 9.02 -3.92
N LEU A 91 -1.61 7.96 -3.90
CA LEU A 91 -2.81 7.88 -4.72
C LEU A 91 -3.81 8.99 -4.38
N LEU A 92 -4.06 9.22 -3.08
CA LEU A 92 -4.94 10.28 -2.59
C LEU A 92 -4.43 11.67 -2.98
N ALA A 93 -3.11 11.88 -2.94
CA ALA A 93 -2.44 13.11 -3.34
C ALA A 93 -2.22 13.23 -4.86
N LYS A 94 -2.62 12.21 -5.66
CA LYS A 94 -2.45 12.15 -7.12
C LYS A 94 -0.99 12.23 -7.60
N GLN A 95 -0.06 11.70 -6.83
CA GLN A 95 1.37 11.65 -7.15
C GLN A 95 1.68 10.48 -8.12
N THR A 96 1.13 10.56 -9.33
CA THR A 96 1.15 9.47 -10.33
C THR A 96 2.56 9.03 -10.74
N ASP A 97 3.49 9.97 -10.89
CA ASP A 97 4.86 9.67 -11.29
C ASP A 97 5.60 8.90 -10.19
N SER A 98 5.51 9.36 -8.94
CA SER A 98 6.08 8.68 -7.78
C SER A 98 5.55 7.25 -7.64
N ILE A 99 4.24 7.05 -7.83
CA ILE A 99 3.62 5.73 -7.82
C ILE A 99 4.18 4.87 -8.95
N SER A 100 4.24 5.39 -10.18
CA SER A 100 4.76 4.67 -11.34
C SER A 100 6.18 4.18 -11.11
N TYR A 101 7.05 5.00 -10.53
CA TYR A 101 8.41 4.62 -10.18
C TYR A 101 8.47 3.57 -9.07
N ILE A 102 7.65 3.68 -8.00
CA ILE A 102 7.58 2.66 -6.95
C ILE A 102 7.13 1.32 -7.55
N LEU A 103 6.10 1.33 -8.41
CA LEU A 103 5.61 0.14 -9.08
C LEU A 103 6.67 -0.47 -10.02
N GLY A 104 7.45 0.36 -10.71
CA GLY A 104 8.59 -0.08 -11.52
C GLY A 104 9.70 -0.74 -10.69
N GLY A 105 9.83 -0.39 -9.41
CA GLY A 105 10.76 -0.99 -8.45
C GLY A 105 10.19 -2.16 -7.64
N ALA A 106 8.98 -2.64 -7.95
CA ALA A 106 8.29 -3.66 -7.17
C ALA A 106 9.09 -4.97 -7.00
N ASP A 107 9.81 -5.41 -8.04
CA ASP A 107 10.64 -6.63 -8.00
C ASP A 107 11.79 -6.50 -7.00
N ILE A 108 12.36 -5.30 -6.88
CA ILE A 108 13.41 -5.00 -5.91
C ILE A 108 12.84 -5.07 -4.50
N LEU A 109 11.68 -4.47 -4.27
CA LEU A 109 10.98 -4.56 -2.98
C LEU A 109 10.56 -6.00 -2.66
N TYR A 110 10.11 -6.77 -3.66
CA TYR A 110 9.79 -8.19 -3.55
C TYR A 110 10.99 -9.02 -3.11
N SER A 111 12.20 -8.73 -3.58
CA SER A 111 13.41 -9.44 -3.16
C SER A 111 13.70 -9.32 -1.65
N VAL A 112 13.19 -8.27 -1.01
CA VAL A 112 13.28 -8.03 0.43
C VAL A 112 12.09 -8.61 1.19
N ASN A 113 10.88 -8.50 0.61
CA ASN A 113 9.65 -9.01 1.20
C ASN A 113 8.75 -9.61 0.14
N CYS A 114 8.63 -10.95 0.15
CA CYS A 114 7.85 -11.72 -0.83
C CYS A 114 6.34 -11.41 -0.83
N GLU A 115 5.83 -10.68 0.15
CA GLU A 115 4.46 -10.21 0.21
C GLU A 115 4.21 -8.92 -0.58
N THR A 116 5.26 -8.28 -1.11
CA THR A 116 5.19 -6.97 -1.79
C THR A 116 4.11 -6.91 -2.86
N TYR A 117 4.01 -7.92 -3.71
CA TYR A 117 3.00 -7.94 -4.78
C TYR A 117 1.57 -7.97 -4.22
N LYS A 118 1.32 -8.70 -3.11
CA LYS A 118 0.02 -8.69 -2.44
C LYS A 118 -0.30 -7.31 -1.85
N TYR A 119 0.68 -6.64 -1.24
CA TYR A 119 0.49 -5.29 -0.69
C TYR A 119 0.12 -4.30 -1.80
N ILE A 120 0.84 -4.33 -2.93
CA ILE A 120 0.53 -3.47 -4.08
C ILE A 120 -0.85 -3.82 -4.64
N ALA A 121 -1.14 -5.10 -4.87
CA ALA A 121 -2.45 -5.52 -5.39
C ALA A 121 -3.60 -5.04 -4.50
N ARG A 122 -3.46 -5.18 -3.18
CA ARG A 122 -4.48 -4.77 -2.20
C ARG A 122 -4.75 -3.28 -2.25
N VAL A 123 -3.71 -2.45 -2.21
CA VAL A 123 -3.89 -1.00 -2.25
C VAL A 123 -4.47 -0.55 -3.60
N MET A 124 -4.09 -1.18 -4.72
CA MET A 124 -4.67 -0.89 -6.03
C MET A 124 -6.14 -1.28 -6.11
N MET A 125 -6.53 -2.46 -5.60
CA MET A 125 -7.94 -2.87 -5.52
C MET A 125 -8.77 -1.91 -4.67
N ASN A 126 -8.27 -1.50 -3.51
CA ASN A 126 -8.95 -0.59 -2.60
C ASN A 126 -9.20 0.80 -3.21
N ASN A 127 -8.35 1.19 -4.17
CA ASN A 127 -8.46 2.47 -4.89
C ASN A 127 -9.09 2.34 -6.29
N GLY A 128 -9.59 1.16 -6.67
CA GLY A 128 -10.30 0.94 -7.93
C GLY A 128 -9.43 0.69 -9.16
N PHE A 129 -8.12 0.53 -9.00
CA PHE A 129 -7.17 0.25 -10.08
C PHE A 129 -7.05 -1.27 -10.34
N TYR A 130 -8.17 -1.89 -10.75
CA TYR A 130 -8.29 -3.36 -10.84
C TYR A 130 -7.37 -3.99 -11.90
N ASP A 131 -7.09 -3.30 -13.01
CA ASP A 131 -6.19 -3.81 -14.05
C ASP A 131 -4.74 -3.90 -13.53
N ILE A 132 -4.31 -2.89 -12.77
CA ILE A 132 -2.99 -2.90 -12.13
C ILE A 132 -2.95 -4.00 -11.05
N ALA A 133 -3.99 -4.08 -10.24
CA ALA A 133 -4.09 -5.08 -9.19
C ALA A 133 -4.02 -6.51 -9.74
N GLU A 134 -4.69 -6.78 -10.88
CA GLU A 134 -4.66 -8.10 -11.52
C GLU A 134 -3.24 -8.54 -11.88
N ASN A 135 -2.42 -7.63 -12.42
CA ASN A 135 -1.05 -7.95 -12.76
C ASN A 135 -0.26 -8.38 -11.52
N TYR A 136 -0.35 -7.62 -10.42
CA TYR A 136 0.34 -7.97 -9.17
C TYR A 136 -0.22 -9.21 -8.48
N LEU A 137 -1.52 -9.49 -8.59
CA LEU A 137 -2.09 -10.76 -8.16
C LEU A 137 -1.53 -11.95 -8.94
N LYS A 138 -1.33 -11.81 -10.27
CA LYS A 138 -0.71 -12.84 -11.10
C LYS A 138 0.74 -13.09 -10.70
N GLU A 139 1.52 -12.02 -10.46
CA GLU A 139 2.90 -12.14 -9.97
C GLU A 139 2.94 -12.82 -8.59
N ALA A 140 2.10 -12.42 -7.65
CA ALA A 140 2.01 -13.07 -6.35
C ALA A 140 1.68 -14.57 -6.48
N ARG A 141 0.75 -14.93 -7.37
CA ARG A 141 0.33 -16.32 -7.59
C ARG A 141 1.41 -17.18 -8.23
N SER A 142 2.22 -16.62 -9.13
CA SER A 142 3.33 -17.35 -9.76
C SER A 142 4.39 -17.78 -8.76
N ASN A 143 4.51 -17.03 -7.66
CA ASN A 143 5.51 -17.27 -6.62
C ASN A 143 4.96 -18.05 -5.40
N THR A 144 3.66 -17.93 -5.10
CA THR A 144 3.08 -18.52 -3.87
C THR A 144 1.66 -19.01 -4.10
N TYR A 145 1.49 -20.25 -4.57
CA TYR A 145 0.15 -20.81 -4.83
C TYR A 145 -0.64 -21.14 -3.55
N ASN A 146 0.02 -21.64 -2.50
CA ASN A 146 -0.61 -22.10 -1.25
C ASN A 146 -0.76 -20.97 -0.22
N ASP A 147 -1.33 -19.84 -0.64
CA ASP A 147 -1.57 -18.69 0.22
C ASP A 147 -3.08 -18.41 0.31
N PRO A 148 -3.72 -18.65 1.47
CA PRO A 148 -5.16 -18.43 1.63
C PRO A 148 -5.55 -16.97 1.44
N GLU A 149 -4.70 -16.02 1.84
CA GLU A 149 -4.95 -14.59 1.66
C GLU A 149 -4.96 -14.21 0.18
N LEU A 150 -4.05 -14.76 -0.61
CA LEU A 150 -4.00 -14.52 -2.06
C LEU A 150 -5.29 -15.03 -2.74
N HIS A 151 -5.76 -16.22 -2.40
CA HIS A 151 -7.03 -16.75 -2.91
C HIS A 151 -8.22 -15.89 -2.47
N PHE A 152 -8.21 -15.38 -1.24
CA PHE A 152 -9.21 -14.45 -0.76
C PHE A 152 -9.22 -13.14 -1.55
N MET A 153 -8.05 -12.57 -1.85
CA MET A 153 -7.91 -11.37 -2.69
C MET A 153 -8.42 -11.62 -4.11
N TYR A 154 -8.12 -12.78 -4.71
CA TYR A 154 -8.68 -13.15 -6.01
C TYR A 154 -10.21 -13.24 -5.98
N CYS A 155 -10.79 -13.79 -4.91
CA CYS A 155 -12.24 -13.80 -4.75
C CYS A 155 -12.81 -12.39 -4.75
N GLN A 156 -12.23 -11.47 -3.98
CA GLN A 156 -12.65 -10.06 -3.94
C GLN A 156 -12.53 -9.39 -5.32
N TYR A 157 -11.42 -9.63 -6.03
CA TYR A 157 -11.21 -9.15 -7.39
C TYR A 157 -12.28 -9.66 -8.36
N TYR A 158 -12.59 -10.97 -8.33
CA TYR A 158 -13.60 -11.55 -9.20
C TYR A 158 -15.03 -11.09 -8.88
N ILE A 159 -15.37 -10.86 -7.60
CA ILE A 159 -16.65 -10.27 -7.21
C ILE A 159 -16.83 -8.89 -7.85
N LYS A 160 -15.80 -8.06 -7.80
CA LYS A 160 -15.81 -6.71 -8.40
C LYS A 160 -16.00 -6.74 -9.91
N ASN A 161 -15.44 -7.74 -10.56
CA ASN A 161 -15.58 -7.98 -11.99
C ASN A 161 -16.81 -8.82 -12.36
N GLN A 162 -17.72 -9.08 -11.40
CA GLN A 162 -18.95 -9.86 -11.59
C GLN A 162 -18.70 -11.30 -12.11
N ALA A 163 -17.51 -11.83 -11.94
CA ALA A 163 -17.11 -13.17 -12.32
C ALA A 163 -17.36 -14.15 -11.15
N PHE A 164 -18.62 -14.37 -10.79
CA PHE A 164 -19.03 -15.06 -9.55
C PHE A 164 -18.57 -16.50 -9.49
N ASP A 165 -18.53 -17.24 -10.60
CA ASP A 165 -18.01 -18.61 -10.65
C ASP A 165 -16.53 -18.68 -10.25
N LYS A 166 -15.72 -17.74 -10.79
CA LYS A 166 -14.29 -17.63 -10.43
C LYS A 166 -14.09 -17.16 -8.99
N ALA A 167 -14.96 -16.28 -8.49
CA ALA A 167 -14.96 -15.88 -7.10
C ALA A 167 -15.25 -17.06 -6.17
N LEU A 168 -16.27 -17.87 -6.50
CA LEU A 168 -16.61 -19.07 -5.72
C LEU A 168 -15.48 -20.09 -5.73
N GLN A 169 -14.84 -20.33 -6.87
CA GLN A 169 -13.66 -21.21 -6.95
C GLN A 169 -12.52 -20.71 -6.08
N SER A 170 -12.19 -19.40 -6.17
CA SER A 170 -11.11 -18.80 -5.39
C SER A 170 -11.37 -18.88 -3.87
N ILE A 171 -12.62 -18.66 -3.44
CA ILE A 171 -12.95 -18.75 -2.01
C ILE A 171 -12.93 -20.18 -1.51
N GLN A 172 -13.27 -21.17 -2.36
CA GLN A 172 -13.13 -22.57 -2.04
C GLN A 172 -11.66 -22.97 -1.89
N ASP A 173 -10.78 -22.49 -2.77
CA ASP A 173 -9.34 -22.75 -2.69
C ASP A 173 -8.73 -22.10 -1.43
N CYS A 174 -9.16 -20.91 -1.07
CA CYS A 174 -8.82 -20.29 0.22
C CYS A 174 -9.17 -21.18 1.40
N LEU A 175 -10.42 -21.69 1.44
CA LEU A 175 -10.92 -22.52 2.54
C LEU A 175 -10.38 -23.97 2.55
N LYS A 176 -9.83 -24.48 1.45
CA LYS A 176 -9.05 -25.73 1.45
C LYS A 176 -7.75 -25.59 2.23
N ILE A 177 -7.12 -24.40 2.16
CA ILE A 177 -5.85 -24.11 2.85
C ILE A 177 -6.12 -23.71 4.30
N LEU A 178 -7.09 -22.84 4.53
CA LEU A 178 -7.46 -22.34 5.86
C LEU A 178 -8.98 -22.47 6.08
N PRO A 179 -9.46 -23.65 6.55
CA PRO A 179 -10.90 -23.96 6.68
C PRO A 179 -11.67 -23.02 7.60
N GLU A 180 -10.99 -22.48 8.63
CA GLU A 180 -11.62 -21.62 9.65
C GLU A 180 -11.44 -20.11 9.35
N TYR A 181 -11.08 -19.75 8.11
CA TYR A 181 -10.94 -18.33 7.76
C TYR A 181 -12.32 -17.67 7.63
N TYR A 182 -12.75 -17.08 8.75
CA TYR A 182 -14.10 -16.54 8.91
C TYR A 182 -14.53 -15.53 7.82
N PRO A 183 -13.67 -14.56 7.35
CA PRO A 183 -14.03 -13.69 6.24
C PRO A 183 -14.39 -14.45 4.96
N ALA A 184 -13.65 -15.53 4.66
CA ALA A 184 -13.89 -16.37 3.49
C ALA A 184 -15.19 -17.17 3.60
N ILE A 185 -15.51 -17.70 4.79
CA ILE A 185 -16.76 -18.39 5.04
C ILE A 185 -17.96 -17.48 4.76
N LYS A 186 -17.93 -16.26 5.30
CA LYS A 186 -19.02 -15.27 5.06
C LYS A 186 -19.23 -14.94 3.59
N ILE A 187 -18.13 -14.72 2.85
CA ILE A 187 -18.22 -14.41 1.41
C ILE A 187 -18.77 -15.61 0.65
N LYS A 188 -18.32 -16.83 0.95
CA LYS A 188 -18.84 -18.05 0.33
C LYS A 188 -20.35 -18.20 0.53
N GLU A 189 -20.83 -18.00 1.77
CA GLU A 189 -22.27 -18.06 2.07
C GLU A 189 -23.08 -17.01 1.30
N ALA A 190 -22.51 -15.84 1.09
CA ALA A 190 -23.14 -14.77 0.31
C ALA A 190 -23.20 -15.15 -1.18
N LEU A 191 -22.10 -15.65 -1.75
CA LEU A 191 -22.02 -16.06 -3.16
C LEU A 191 -22.98 -17.22 -3.51
N LEU A 192 -23.25 -18.12 -2.56
CA LEU A 192 -24.18 -19.24 -2.77
C LEU A 192 -25.68 -18.82 -2.77
N LYS A 193 -25.98 -17.58 -2.42
CA LYS A 193 -27.36 -17.04 -2.39
C LYS A 193 -27.69 -16.18 -3.63
N VAL A 194 -26.71 -15.91 -4.49
CA VAL A 194 -26.83 -15.16 -5.73
C VAL A 194 -27.11 -16.13 -6.88
#